data_041210f10afdb5ea89d512260862e070
#
_entry.id   041210f10afdb5ea89d512260862e070
#
_cell.length_a   1.000
_cell.length_b   1.000
_cell.length_c   1.000
_cell.angle_alpha   90.00
_cell.angle_beta   90.00
_cell.angle_gamma   90.00
#
_symmetry.space_group_name_H-M   'P 1'
#
loop_
_entity.id
_entity.type
_entity.pdbx_description
1 polymer ?
#
loop_
_entity_poly.entity_id
_entity_poly.type
_entity_poly.pdbx_seq_one_letter_code
_entity_poly.pdbx_strand_id
1 'polypeptide(L)'
;GYIQPEEKYIRGMFFRKPGLPILMVRLPDGRDVPYWNTFYQQVRYDPVDAQDLMRASDMQYGEATVLAARLDAGLEAGQKPQELDFTGFERYREACVQLLETRRKYLGQMDLNLKSERVWAYYDSVLGKLAEYGAAIVRLDAFAYAPKTPGLRNFMNEPDTWDTLERIRQMADSHGLTLLPEIHDPYAAGTYEKVARKGYMTY
;
A
#
# COMPACT_ATOMS: atom_id res chain seq x y z
N GLY A 1 -10.79 3.19 -7.10
CA GLY A 1 -10.49 3.77 -5.86
C GLY A 1 -9.89 2.85 -4.83
N TYR A 2 -9.17 3.47 -3.91
CA TYR A 2 -8.58 2.79 -2.76
C TYR A 2 -9.56 2.82 -1.59
N ILE A 3 -9.38 1.93 -0.61
CA ILE A 3 -10.17 1.92 0.60
C ILE A 3 -9.71 3.03 1.53
N GLN A 4 -10.64 3.92 1.88
CA GLN A 4 -10.44 4.96 2.88
C GLN A 4 -11.31 4.65 4.09
N PRO A 5 -10.73 4.24 5.24
CA PRO A 5 -11.52 3.94 6.42
C PRO A 5 -12.04 5.23 7.07
N GLU A 6 -13.21 5.14 7.72
CA GLU A 6 -13.70 6.22 8.55
C GLU A 6 -12.85 6.37 9.82
N GLU A 7 -12.68 7.60 10.29
CA GLU A 7 -11.82 7.90 11.45
C GLU A 7 -12.18 7.09 12.71
N LYS A 8 -13.47 6.83 12.94
CA LYS A 8 -13.94 6.04 14.09
C LYS A 8 -13.36 4.61 14.13
N TYR A 9 -12.92 4.08 12.99
CA TYR A 9 -12.34 2.75 12.90
C TYR A 9 -10.81 2.75 13.03
N ILE A 10 -10.15 3.89 12.85
CA ILE A 10 -8.68 3.98 12.86
C ILE A 10 -8.10 3.48 14.18
N ARG A 11 -8.76 3.80 15.30
CA ARG A 11 -8.28 3.43 16.64
C ARG A 11 -8.56 1.97 17.04
N GLY A 12 -9.62 1.37 16.47
CA GLY A 12 -10.03 0.00 16.76
C GLY A 12 -9.70 -1.00 15.65
N MET A 13 -8.99 -0.57 14.64
CA MET A 13 -8.74 -1.37 13.47
C MET A 13 -7.76 -2.49 13.72
N PHE A 14 -7.96 -3.55 12.92
CA PHE A 14 -7.03 -4.64 12.86
C PHE A 14 -5.71 -4.20 12.22
N PHE A 15 -4.62 -4.43 12.93
CA PHE A 15 -3.27 -4.19 12.45
C PHE A 15 -2.61 -5.53 12.12
N ARG A 16 -1.84 -5.60 11.06
CA ARG A 16 -1.06 -6.79 10.75
C ARG A 16 -0.04 -7.12 11.85
N LYS A 17 0.55 -6.05 12.43
CA LYS A 17 1.42 -6.14 13.60
C LYS A 17 0.88 -5.21 14.68
N PRO A 18 0.82 -5.65 15.96
CA PRO A 18 0.44 -4.79 17.05
C PRO A 18 1.27 -3.51 17.08
N GLY A 19 0.64 -2.37 17.32
CA GLY A 19 1.31 -1.07 17.42
C GLY A 19 1.62 -0.35 16.11
N LEU A 20 1.37 -0.95 14.94
CA LEU A 20 1.52 -0.26 13.67
C LEU A 20 0.19 0.34 13.23
N PRO A 21 0.09 1.67 13.10
CA PRO A 21 -1.13 2.33 12.65
C PRO A 21 -1.37 2.11 11.16
N ILE A 22 -2.60 2.39 10.75
CA ILE A 22 -2.93 2.54 9.32
C ILE A 22 -2.08 3.66 8.73
N LEU A 23 -1.62 3.45 7.51
CA LEU A 23 -0.82 4.42 6.83
C LEU A 23 -1.64 5.65 6.44
N MET A 24 -1.05 6.81 6.67
CA MET A 24 -1.59 8.07 6.18
C MET A 24 -0.97 8.40 4.83
N VAL A 25 -1.81 8.79 3.87
CA VAL A 25 -1.38 9.23 2.53
C VAL A 25 -1.67 10.71 2.40
N ARG A 26 -0.69 11.48 1.99
CA ARG A 26 -0.87 12.90 1.68
C ARG A 26 -1.47 13.07 0.30
N LEU A 27 -2.61 13.73 0.24
CA LEU A 27 -3.27 14.12 -1.01
C LEU A 27 -2.58 15.36 -1.62
N PRO A 28 -2.81 15.63 -2.93
CA PRO A 28 -2.27 16.83 -3.58
C PRO A 28 -2.71 18.16 -2.94
N ASP A 29 -3.83 18.17 -2.24
CA ASP A 29 -4.34 19.34 -1.50
C ASP A 29 -3.72 19.52 -0.11
N GLY A 30 -2.72 18.69 0.24
CA GLY A 30 -1.98 18.74 1.50
C GLY A 30 -2.62 18.00 2.68
N ARG A 31 -3.83 17.45 2.54
CA ARG A 31 -4.48 16.68 3.60
C ARG A 31 -3.85 15.30 3.73
N ASP A 32 -3.64 14.86 4.94
CA ASP A 32 -3.31 13.46 5.25
C ASP A 32 -4.60 12.68 5.50
N VAL A 33 -4.77 11.59 4.77
CA VAL A 33 -5.93 10.71 4.90
C VAL A 33 -5.49 9.28 5.15
N PRO A 34 -6.23 8.52 5.99
CA PRO A 34 -5.90 7.13 6.22
C PRO A 34 -6.28 6.27 5.04
N TYR A 35 -5.41 5.31 4.71
CA TYR A 35 -5.72 4.26 3.74
C TYR A 35 -5.51 2.89 4.36
N TRP A 36 -6.40 1.98 4.01
CA TRP A 36 -6.26 0.60 4.38
C TRP A 36 -5.19 -0.08 3.55
N ASN A 37 -4.31 -0.83 4.21
CA ASN A 37 -3.33 -1.67 3.56
C ASN A 37 -3.27 -3.05 4.22
N THR A 38 -2.90 -4.05 3.44
CA THR A 38 -2.72 -5.41 3.92
C THR A 38 -1.31 -5.62 4.47
N PHE A 39 -0.31 -4.99 3.85
CA PHE A 39 1.09 -5.20 4.13
C PHE A 39 1.74 -3.96 4.72
N TYR A 40 2.88 -4.20 5.40
CA TYR A 40 3.69 -3.15 5.96
C TYR A 40 4.08 -2.13 4.88
N GLN A 41 3.88 -0.87 5.19
CA GLN A 41 4.34 0.22 4.35
C GLN A 41 5.48 0.95 5.03
N GLN A 42 6.45 1.34 4.23
CA GLN A 42 7.58 2.14 4.64
C GLN A 42 7.48 3.52 3.97
N VAL A 43 7.58 4.57 4.75
CA VAL A 43 7.77 5.92 4.21
C VAL A 43 9.24 6.05 3.85
N ARG A 44 9.53 6.51 2.63
CA ARG A 44 10.87 6.89 2.19
C ARG A 44 10.83 8.27 1.57
N TYR A 45 11.98 8.89 1.54
CA TYR A 45 12.20 10.18 0.91
C TYR A 45 13.24 10.00 -0.18
N ASP A 46 13.01 10.57 -1.38
CA ASP A 46 14.06 10.61 -2.38
C ASP A 46 15.16 11.54 -1.90
N PRO A 47 16.44 11.22 -2.18
CA PRO A 47 17.57 12.05 -1.82
C PRO A 47 17.45 13.44 -2.46
N VAL A 48 18.12 14.41 -1.87
CA VAL A 48 18.22 15.77 -2.37
C VAL A 48 19.66 16.09 -2.71
N ASP A 49 19.88 16.80 -3.81
CA ASP A 49 21.20 17.31 -4.17
C ASP A 49 21.35 18.81 -3.85
N ALA A 50 22.56 19.32 -4.04
CA ALA A 50 22.86 20.73 -3.79
C ALA A 50 21.98 21.66 -4.63
N GLN A 51 21.67 21.30 -5.89
CA GLN A 51 20.85 22.13 -6.76
C GLN A 51 19.40 22.18 -6.30
N ASP A 52 18.89 21.10 -5.76
CA ASP A 52 17.55 21.04 -5.17
C ASP A 52 17.44 22.01 -3.99
N LEU A 53 18.42 21.98 -3.09
CA LEU A 53 18.46 22.87 -1.92
C LEU A 53 18.61 24.34 -2.32
N MET A 54 19.44 24.64 -3.32
CA MET A 54 19.60 25.99 -3.86
C MET A 54 18.30 26.50 -4.52
N ARG A 55 17.54 25.64 -5.15
CA ARG A 55 16.22 25.99 -5.72
C ARG A 55 15.14 26.23 -4.67
N ALA A 56 15.22 25.50 -3.56
CA ALA A 56 14.25 25.61 -2.47
C ALA A 56 14.58 26.75 -1.50
N SER A 57 15.82 27.28 -1.53
CA SER A 57 16.30 28.30 -0.61
C SER A 57 17.33 29.22 -1.29
N ASP A 58 17.81 30.23 -0.58
CA ASP A 58 18.89 31.14 -1.02
C ASP A 58 20.28 30.63 -0.66
N MET A 59 20.44 29.32 -0.47
CA MET A 59 21.66 28.66 -0.05
C MET A 59 22.76 28.73 -1.14
N GLN A 60 24.01 28.98 -0.74
CA GLN A 60 25.12 28.91 -1.65
C GLN A 60 25.52 27.44 -1.94
N TYR A 61 26.11 27.18 -3.08
CA TYR A 61 26.45 25.82 -3.53
C TYR A 61 27.27 25.01 -2.52
N GLY A 62 28.28 25.62 -1.88
CA GLY A 62 29.09 24.93 -0.87
C GLY A 62 28.28 24.52 0.37
N GLU A 63 27.42 25.43 0.88
CA GLU A 63 26.53 25.15 2.00
C GLU A 63 25.54 24.03 1.61
N ALA A 64 24.95 24.14 0.42
CA ALA A 64 24.00 23.18 -0.10
C ALA A 64 24.59 21.77 -0.25
N THR A 65 25.83 21.66 -0.72
CA THR A 65 26.55 20.39 -0.85
C THR A 65 26.73 19.70 0.50
N VAL A 66 27.17 20.44 1.50
CA VAL A 66 27.40 19.90 2.86
C VAL A 66 26.08 19.48 3.48
N LEU A 67 25.04 20.31 3.36
CA LEU A 67 23.74 20.00 3.95
C LEU A 67 23.08 18.83 3.24
N ALA A 68 23.08 18.75 1.92
CA ALA A 68 22.50 17.64 1.16
C ALA A 68 23.05 16.29 1.62
N ALA A 69 24.38 16.16 1.72
CA ALA A 69 25.01 14.93 2.19
C ALA A 69 24.58 14.56 3.63
N ARG A 70 24.43 15.55 4.51
CA ARG A 70 23.97 15.34 5.88
C ARG A 70 22.52 14.89 5.94
N LEU A 71 21.65 15.54 5.15
CA LEU A 71 20.22 15.19 5.10
C LEU A 71 20.03 13.77 4.56
N ASP A 72 20.72 13.41 3.48
CA ASP A 72 20.62 12.07 2.89
C ASP A 72 21.11 11.00 3.87
N ALA A 73 22.22 11.21 4.57
CA ALA A 73 22.69 10.28 5.59
C ALA A 73 21.66 10.08 6.72
N GLY A 74 20.98 11.14 7.15
CA GLY A 74 19.92 11.05 8.15
C GLY A 74 18.69 10.28 7.63
N LEU A 75 18.29 10.51 6.38
CA LEU A 75 17.19 9.80 5.75
C LEU A 75 17.51 8.31 5.56
N GLU A 76 18.73 7.97 5.16
CA GLU A 76 19.20 6.58 5.06
C GLU A 76 19.22 5.88 6.42
N ALA A 77 19.53 6.61 7.49
CA ALA A 77 19.43 6.14 8.87
C ALA A 77 17.97 6.00 9.36
N GLY A 78 16.97 6.35 8.54
CA GLY A 78 15.55 6.22 8.85
C GLY A 78 14.95 7.38 9.63
N GLN A 79 15.66 8.51 9.77
CA GLN A 79 15.13 9.73 10.38
C GLN A 79 14.05 10.35 9.48
N LYS A 80 13.07 11.01 10.08
CA LYS A 80 12.08 11.81 9.35
C LYS A 80 12.64 13.21 9.06
N PRO A 81 12.14 13.94 8.06
CA PRO A 81 12.61 15.28 7.74
C PRO A 81 12.68 16.23 8.94
N GLN A 82 11.72 16.12 9.87
CA GLN A 82 11.67 16.95 11.07
C GLN A 82 12.74 16.59 12.12
N GLU A 83 13.31 15.40 12.04
CA GLU A 83 14.29 14.85 12.98
C GLU A 83 15.74 15.04 12.49
N LEU A 84 15.92 15.49 11.25
CA LEU A 84 17.24 15.68 10.64
C LEU A 84 18.05 16.79 11.32
N ASP A 85 19.37 16.63 11.25
CA ASP A 85 20.33 17.59 11.82
C ASP A 85 20.54 18.79 10.90
N PHE A 86 20.13 19.97 11.35
CA PHE A 86 20.31 21.26 10.70
C PHE A 86 21.31 22.17 11.45
N THR A 87 22.15 21.61 12.31
CA THR A 87 23.13 22.40 13.05
C THR A 87 24.00 23.23 12.12
N GLY A 88 23.98 24.57 12.31
CA GLY A 88 24.65 25.56 11.46
C GLY A 88 23.88 25.94 10.19
N PHE A 89 22.67 25.33 9.97
CA PHE A 89 21.81 25.57 8.81
C PHE A 89 20.36 25.81 9.23
N GLU A 90 20.10 26.21 10.45
CA GLU A 90 18.78 26.30 11.07
C GLU A 90 17.84 27.21 10.27
N ARG A 91 18.36 28.26 9.67
CA ARG A 91 17.60 29.21 8.83
C ARG A 91 16.95 28.56 7.60
N TYR A 92 17.50 27.44 7.12
CA TYR A 92 17.03 26.74 5.95
C TYR A 92 16.12 25.54 6.26
N ARG A 93 15.98 25.23 7.55
CA ARG A 93 15.28 24.01 8.01
C ARG A 93 13.88 23.88 7.42
N GLU A 94 13.09 24.95 7.49
CA GLU A 94 11.70 24.89 7.02
C GLU A 94 11.63 24.62 5.52
N ALA A 95 12.40 25.32 4.70
CA ALA A 95 12.44 25.13 3.26
C ALA A 95 12.89 23.72 2.87
N CYS A 96 13.93 23.19 3.55
CA CYS A 96 14.44 21.84 3.31
C CYS A 96 13.44 20.77 3.73
N VAL A 97 12.77 20.92 4.88
CA VAL A 97 11.72 19.98 5.33
C VAL A 97 10.56 19.98 4.35
N GLN A 98 10.10 21.14 3.90
CA GLN A 98 9.04 21.24 2.90
C GLN A 98 9.44 20.56 1.59
N LEU A 99 10.66 20.79 1.09
CA LEU A 99 11.18 20.12 -0.10
C LEU A 99 11.18 18.60 0.07
N LEU A 100 11.73 18.09 1.16
CA LEU A 100 11.76 16.64 1.46
C LEU A 100 10.36 16.04 1.53
N GLU A 101 9.39 16.73 2.13
CA GLU A 101 8.01 16.26 2.17
C GLU A 101 7.36 16.17 0.78
N THR A 102 7.78 16.97 -0.19
CA THR A 102 7.34 16.81 -1.59
C THR A 102 7.91 15.55 -2.25
N ARG A 103 9.03 15.04 -1.73
CA ARG A 103 9.73 13.85 -2.21
C ARG A 103 9.39 12.58 -1.41
N ARG A 104 8.43 12.68 -0.51
CA ARG A 104 7.96 11.55 0.28
C ARG A 104 7.31 10.51 -0.61
N LYS A 105 7.78 9.27 -0.48
CA LYS A 105 7.23 8.10 -1.17
C LYS A 105 6.75 7.06 -0.18
N TYR A 106 5.71 6.37 -0.57
CA TYR A 106 5.21 5.22 0.17
C TYR A 106 5.62 3.96 -0.58
N LEU A 107 6.37 3.09 0.08
CA LEU A 107 6.65 1.74 -0.40
C LEU A 107 5.67 0.79 0.26
N GLY A 108 4.86 0.15 -0.52
CA GLY A 108 3.87 -0.80 -0.01
C GLY A 108 2.65 -0.89 -0.92
N GLN A 109 1.67 -1.64 -0.46
CA GLN A 109 0.44 -1.90 -1.19
C GLN A 109 -0.71 -1.18 -0.51
N MET A 110 -1.50 -0.47 -1.30
CA MET A 110 -2.78 0.08 -0.87
C MET A 110 -3.88 -0.83 -1.37
N ASP A 111 -4.81 -1.19 -0.47
CA ASP A 111 -5.89 -2.10 -0.82
C ASP A 111 -6.91 -1.40 -1.72
N LEU A 112 -7.30 -2.09 -2.79
CA LEU A 112 -8.33 -1.61 -3.70
C LEU A 112 -9.72 -1.78 -3.08
N ASN A 113 -10.59 -0.82 -3.33
CA ASN A 113 -11.96 -0.84 -2.83
C ASN A 113 -12.84 -1.77 -3.67
N LEU A 114 -13.07 -2.99 -3.20
CA LEU A 114 -13.93 -3.98 -3.88
C LEU A 114 -15.41 -3.61 -3.95
N LYS A 115 -15.83 -2.53 -3.28
CA LYS A 115 -17.18 -1.96 -3.45
C LYS A 115 -17.29 -1.04 -4.67
N SER A 116 -16.17 -0.81 -5.37
CA SER A 116 -16.10 0.07 -6.55
C SER A 116 -16.17 -0.76 -7.83
N GLU A 117 -17.17 -0.53 -8.66
CA GLU A 117 -17.29 -1.18 -9.98
C GLU A 117 -16.11 -0.87 -10.91
N ARG A 118 -15.42 0.27 -10.70
CA ARG A 118 -14.18 0.58 -11.44
C ARG A 118 -13.06 -0.42 -11.12
N VAL A 119 -12.99 -0.92 -9.90
CA VAL A 119 -12.00 -1.93 -9.50
C VAL A 119 -12.32 -3.26 -10.18
N TRP A 120 -13.59 -3.63 -10.26
CA TRP A 120 -14.01 -4.85 -10.94
C TRP A 120 -13.77 -4.78 -12.45
N ALA A 121 -14.08 -3.67 -13.10
CA ALA A 121 -13.76 -3.46 -14.52
C ALA A 121 -12.24 -3.51 -14.78
N TYR A 122 -11.44 -3.00 -13.85
CA TYR A 122 -9.99 -3.12 -13.92
C TYR A 122 -9.52 -4.58 -13.81
N TYR A 123 -10.06 -5.37 -12.86
CA TYR A 123 -9.72 -6.79 -12.75
C TYR A 123 -10.12 -7.59 -13.98
N ASP A 124 -11.29 -7.34 -14.54
CA ASP A 124 -11.71 -7.98 -15.79
C ASP A 124 -10.74 -7.69 -16.93
N SER A 125 -10.36 -6.43 -17.10
CA SER A 125 -9.35 -6.02 -18.08
C SER A 125 -8.00 -6.70 -17.87
N VAL A 126 -7.55 -6.85 -16.62
CA VAL A 126 -6.28 -7.53 -16.28
C VAL A 126 -6.37 -9.02 -16.62
N LEU A 127 -7.47 -9.69 -16.26
CA LEU A 127 -7.67 -11.10 -16.58
C LEU A 127 -7.69 -11.33 -18.08
N GLY A 128 -8.38 -10.48 -18.85
CA GLY A 128 -8.36 -10.52 -20.31
C GLY A 128 -6.96 -10.40 -20.89
N LYS A 129 -6.15 -9.47 -20.37
CA LYS A 129 -4.74 -9.32 -20.80
C LYS A 129 -3.89 -10.54 -20.45
N LEU A 130 -4.08 -11.16 -19.31
CA LEU A 130 -3.35 -12.38 -18.95
C LEU A 130 -3.71 -13.53 -19.89
N ALA A 131 -4.99 -13.68 -20.25
CA ALA A 131 -5.44 -14.65 -21.23
C ALA A 131 -4.82 -14.39 -22.63
N GLU A 132 -4.81 -13.14 -23.09
CA GLU A 132 -4.14 -12.75 -24.34
C GLU A 132 -2.64 -13.12 -24.35
N TYR A 133 -1.97 -13.05 -23.22
CA TYR A 133 -0.57 -13.44 -23.05
C TYR A 133 -0.37 -14.96 -22.90
N GLY A 134 -1.45 -15.75 -22.95
CA GLY A 134 -1.38 -17.20 -22.92
C GLY A 134 -1.38 -17.80 -21.50
N ALA A 135 -1.76 -17.03 -20.48
CA ALA A 135 -1.97 -17.61 -19.16
C ALA A 135 -3.14 -18.61 -19.19
N ALA A 136 -2.98 -19.73 -18.52
CA ALA A 136 -4.06 -20.71 -18.30
C ALA A 136 -4.52 -20.70 -16.83
N ILE A 137 -3.60 -20.37 -15.91
CA ILE A 137 -3.87 -20.33 -14.46
C ILE A 137 -3.44 -18.97 -13.94
N VAL A 138 -4.28 -18.37 -13.10
CA VAL A 138 -3.99 -17.11 -12.42
C VAL A 138 -4.01 -17.33 -10.91
N ARG A 139 -2.88 -17.10 -10.26
CA ARG A 139 -2.78 -17.11 -8.81
C ARG A 139 -3.30 -15.80 -8.23
N LEU A 140 -4.26 -15.90 -7.33
CA LEU A 140 -4.78 -14.76 -6.59
C LEU A 140 -3.97 -14.56 -5.31
N ASP A 141 -3.04 -13.63 -5.36
CA ASP A 141 -2.18 -13.28 -4.22
C ASP A 141 -3.00 -12.65 -3.10
N ALA A 142 -2.82 -13.15 -1.87
CA ALA A 142 -3.40 -12.59 -0.64
C ALA A 142 -4.92 -12.28 -0.70
N PHE A 143 -5.71 -13.00 -1.50
CA PHE A 143 -7.13 -12.70 -1.74
C PHE A 143 -7.96 -12.65 -0.46
N ALA A 144 -7.60 -13.46 0.53
CA ALA A 144 -8.29 -13.54 1.82
C ALA A 144 -8.30 -12.21 2.61
N TYR A 145 -7.39 -11.31 2.27
CA TYR A 145 -7.30 -9.97 2.85
C TYR A 145 -8.03 -8.90 2.05
N ALA A 146 -8.50 -9.22 0.84
CA ALA A 146 -9.08 -8.23 -0.06
C ALA A 146 -10.42 -7.64 0.42
N PRO A 147 -11.40 -8.40 0.91
CA PRO A 147 -12.60 -7.85 1.50
C PRO A 147 -12.31 -7.15 2.83
N LYS A 148 -12.85 -5.94 3.00
CA LYS A 148 -12.69 -5.13 4.20
C LYS A 148 -14.04 -4.86 4.83
N THR A 149 -14.21 -5.31 6.06
CA THR A 149 -15.38 -5.00 6.87
C THR A 149 -14.94 -4.21 8.10
N PRO A 150 -15.34 -2.94 8.24
CA PRO A 150 -14.98 -2.13 9.39
C PRO A 150 -15.35 -2.82 10.71
N GLY A 151 -14.43 -2.80 11.67
CA GLY A 151 -14.61 -3.43 12.98
C GLY A 151 -14.36 -4.93 13.03
N LEU A 152 -14.11 -5.59 11.91
CA LEU A 152 -13.75 -6.99 11.85
C LEU A 152 -12.25 -7.20 11.57
N ARG A 153 -11.78 -8.39 11.88
CA ARG A 153 -10.44 -8.86 11.52
C ARG A 153 -10.28 -8.80 9.99
N ASN A 154 -9.12 -8.35 9.53
CA ASN A 154 -8.83 -8.27 8.09
C ASN A 154 -8.27 -9.59 7.55
N PHE A 155 -9.06 -10.65 7.61
CA PHE A 155 -8.73 -11.95 7.03
C PHE A 155 -9.95 -12.85 6.99
N MET A 156 -10.25 -13.42 5.83
CA MET A 156 -11.32 -14.39 5.62
C MET A 156 -12.68 -13.95 6.19
N ASN A 157 -13.10 -12.73 5.89
CA ASN A 157 -14.41 -12.24 6.31
C ASN A 157 -15.51 -12.94 5.49
N GLU A 158 -16.29 -13.78 6.12
CA GLU A 158 -17.44 -14.46 5.51
C GLU A 158 -18.72 -13.62 5.69
N PRO A 159 -19.61 -13.52 4.68
CA PRO A 159 -19.54 -14.18 3.37
C PRO A 159 -18.68 -13.45 2.31
N ASP A 160 -18.25 -12.21 2.56
CA ASP A 160 -17.65 -11.29 1.59
C ASP A 160 -16.45 -11.90 0.84
N THR A 161 -15.64 -12.71 1.53
CA THR A 161 -14.50 -13.38 0.89
C THR A 161 -14.94 -14.36 -0.18
N TRP A 162 -15.98 -15.12 0.08
CA TRP A 162 -16.51 -16.10 -0.88
C TRP A 162 -17.23 -15.44 -2.05
N ASP A 163 -17.97 -14.38 -1.80
CA ASP A 163 -18.65 -13.61 -2.85
C ASP A 163 -17.63 -12.93 -3.77
N THR A 164 -16.55 -12.40 -3.19
CA THR A 164 -15.43 -11.85 -3.94
C THR A 164 -14.77 -12.91 -4.82
N LEU A 165 -14.46 -14.07 -4.25
CA LEU A 165 -13.80 -15.16 -4.97
C LEU A 165 -14.68 -15.68 -6.11
N GLU A 166 -15.99 -15.84 -5.86
CA GLU A 166 -16.95 -16.26 -6.88
C GLU A 166 -17.05 -15.24 -8.03
N ARG A 167 -17.10 -13.96 -7.71
CA ARG A 167 -17.14 -12.89 -8.73
C ARG A 167 -15.89 -12.91 -9.61
N ILE A 168 -14.69 -13.04 -9.01
CA ILE A 168 -13.45 -13.15 -9.79
C ILE A 168 -13.44 -14.43 -10.63
N ARG A 169 -13.98 -15.54 -10.11
CA ARG A 169 -14.08 -16.80 -10.86
C ARG A 169 -14.91 -16.64 -12.11
N GLN A 170 -16.10 -16.04 -12.01
CA GLN A 170 -16.95 -15.80 -13.17
C GLN A 170 -16.27 -14.96 -14.25
N MET A 171 -15.50 -13.93 -13.85
CA MET A 171 -14.70 -13.14 -14.78
C MET A 171 -13.56 -13.96 -15.40
N ALA A 172 -12.83 -14.75 -14.60
CA ALA A 172 -11.76 -15.61 -15.09
C ALA A 172 -12.28 -16.67 -16.08
N ASP A 173 -13.41 -17.30 -15.75
CA ASP A 173 -14.07 -18.29 -16.60
C ASP A 173 -14.45 -17.70 -17.97
N SER A 174 -14.91 -16.44 -18.01
CA SER A 174 -15.24 -15.75 -19.26
C SER A 174 -14.04 -15.53 -20.16
N HIS A 175 -12.82 -15.51 -19.61
CA HIS A 175 -11.54 -15.42 -20.32
C HIS A 175 -10.84 -16.78 -20.48
N GLY A 176 -11.46 -17.90 -20.07
CA GLY A 176 -10.87 -19.23 -20.17
C GLY A 176 -9.73 -19.48 -19.17
N LEU A 177 -9.70 -18.75 -18.06
CA LEU A 177 -8.67 -18.85 -17.04
C LEU A 177 -9.14 -19.66 -15.83
N THR A 178 -8.23 -20.42 -15.24
CA THR A 178 -8.45 -21.11 -13.96
C THR A 178 -7.82 -20.31 -12.81
N LEU A 179 -8.52 -20.22 -11.67
CA LEU A 179 -8.01 -19.51 -10.50
C LEU A 179 -7.30 -20.46 -9.52
N LEU A 180 -6.19 -19.95 -8.96
CA LEU A 180 -5.45 -20.58 -7.86
C LEU A 180 -5.39 -19.59 -6.68
N PRO A 181 -6.37 -19.61 -5.77
CA PRO A 181 -6.37 -18.72 -4.61
C PRO A 181 -5.24 -19.04 -3.64
N GLU A 182 -4.48 -18.01 -3.24
CA GLU A 182 -3.47 -18.16 -2.20
C GLU A 182 -4.11 -18.13 -0.81
N ILE A 183 -3.85 -19.17 -0.03
CA ILE A 183 -4.33 -19.28 1.34
C ILE A 183 -3.16 -19.58 2.27
N HIS A 184 -2.95 -18.70 3.24
CA HIS A 184 -2.02 -18.92 4.34
C HIS A 184 -2.82 -18.98 5.64
N ASP A 185 -3.31 -20.16 5.97
CA ASP A 185 -4.05 -20.40 7.20
C ASP A 185 -3.55 -21.70 7.84
N PRO A 186 -3.55 -21.80 9.18
CA PRO A 186 -3.22 -23.07 9.82
C PRO A 186 -4.12 -24.20 9.31
N TYR A 187 -3.54 -25.35 9.01
CA TYR A 187 -4.30 -26.50 8.48
C TYR A 187 -5.51 -26.87 9.36
N ALA A 188 -5.34 -26.76 10.68
CA ALA A 188 -6.41 -27.03 11.64
C ALA A 188 -7.62 -26.08 11.53
N ALA A 189 -7.49 -24.94 10.83
CA ALA A 189 -8.61 -24.01 10.60
C ALA A 189 -9.62 -24.55 9.56
N GLY A 190 -9.25 -25.57 8.77
CA GLY A 190 -10.12 -26.17 7.76
C GLY A 190 -10.41 -25.29 6.54
N THR A 191 -9.68 -24.18 6.39
CA THR A 191 -9.89 -23.21 5.29
C THR A 191 -9.58 -23.83 3.93
N TYR A 192 -8.54 -24.65 3.83
CA TYR A 192 -8.18 -25.38 2.60
C TYR A 192 -9.32 -26.30 2.14
N GLU A 193 -9.94 -27.03 3.07
CA GLU A 193 -11.09 -27.88 2.75
C GLU A 193 -12.29 -27.09 2.26
N LYS A 194 -12.57 -25.93 2.86
CA LYS A 194 -13.66 -25.06 2.42
C LYS A 194 -13.42 -24.58 0.97
N VAL A 195 -12.21 -24.20 0.63
CA VAL A 195 -11.83 -23.75 -0.71
C VAL A 195 -11.94 -24.88 -1.72
N ALA A 196 -11.44 -26.08 -1.39
CA ALA A 196 -11.51 -27.26 -2.25
C ALA A 196 -12.98 -27.68 -2.49
N ARG A 197 -13.83 -27.67 -1.45
CA ARG A 197 -15.28 -27.98 -1.57
C ARG A 197 -16.02 -27.01 -2.47
N LYS A 198 -15.52 -25.77 -2.62
CA LYS A 198 -16.07 -24.76 -3.55
C LYS A 198 -15.52 -24.92 -4.98
N GLY A 199 -14.72 -25.93 -5.24
CA GLY A 199 -14.21 -26.27 -6.56
C GLY A 199 -12.96 -25.50 -6.99
N TYR A 200 -12.25 -24.85 -6.05
CA TYR A 200 -10.97 -24.18 -6.36
C TYR A 200 -9.78 -25.12 -6.13
N MET A 201 -8.75 -24.90 -6.92
CA MET A 201 -7.45 -25.52 -6.65
C MET A 201 -6.83 -24.93 -5.39
N THR A 202 -6.10 -25.76 -4.66
CA THR A 202 -5.33 -25.36 -3.47
C THR A 202 -3.88 -25.88 -3.57
N TYR A 203 -2.96 -25.24 -2.89
CA TYR A 203 -1.55 -25.66 -2.82
C TYR A 203 -1.00 -25.45 -1.41
#